data_03cd02c3b45a09347b8551b1a3d5b470
#
_entry.id   03cd02c3b45a09347b8551b1a3d5b470
#
_cell.length_a   1.000
_cell.length_b   1.000
_cell.length_c   1.000
_cell.angle_alpha   90.00
_cell.angle_beta   90.00
_cell.angle_gamma   90.00
#
_symmetry.space_group_name_H-M   'P 1'
#
loop_
_entity.id
_entity.type
_entity.pdbx_description
1 polymer ?
#
loop_
_entity_poly.entity_id
_entity_poly.type
_entity_poly.pdbx_seq_one_letter_code
_entity_poly.pdbx_strand_id
1 'polypeptide(L)'
;MSKLNFKILKQKGKARVGEITLNGITLKTPIFMPVGTKATIKGLILDLLQDPHYIGNQIEPIKLILANTFHLYLRPGSKVVQAAGGVHQFENWKDGLILTDSGGFQVFSLGLANQKFNDQKHTHKVGIKLTEEGVKFRSPYDGSKHIFTPENVVDTQCEL
;
A
#
# COMPACT_ATOMS: atom_id res chain seq x y z
N MET A 1 -0.43 -4.40 20.40
CA MET A 1 -0.63 -4.79 18.98
C MET A 1 -1.10 -6.23 18.90
N SER A 2 -2.17 -6.50 18.19
CA SER A 2 -2.61 -7.87 17.95
C SER A 2 -1.63 -8.59 17.03
N LYS A 3 -1.38 -9.86 17.32
CA LYS A 3 -0.42 -10.67 16.56
C LYS A 3 -1.11 -11.22 15.31
N LEU A 4 -0.46 -11.06 14.14
CA LEU A 4 -0.88 -11.74 12.92
C LEU A 4 -0.78 -13.26 13.13
N ASN A 5 -1.87 -13.98 12.88
CA ASN A 5 -1.92 -15.43 12.90
C ASN A 5 -2.21 -15.96 11.50
N PHE A 6 -1.49 -16.99 11.08
CA PHE A 6 -1.72 -17.71 9.83
C PHE A 6 -1.84 -19.21 10.10
N LYS A 7 -2.91 -19.83 9.60
CA LYS A 7 -3.17 -21.27 9.74
C LYS A 7 -3.43 -21.89 8.38
N ILE A 8 -2.76 -22.99 8.07
CA ILE A 8 -3.09 -23.81 6.89
C ILE A 8 -4.30 -24.68 7.25
N LEU A 9 -5.38 -24.56 6.49
CA LEU A 9 -6.61 -25.33 6.65
C LEU A 9 -6.58 -26.63 5.85
N LYS A 10 -6.05 -26.58 4.61
CA LYS A 10 -5.94 -27.74 3.72
C LYS A 10 -4.77 -27.57 2.78
N GLN A 11 -4.09 -28.67 2.46
CA GLN A 11 -2.99 -28.70 1.51
C GLN A 11 -3.08 -29.93 0.59
N LYS A 12 -2.78 -29.73 -0.68
CA LYS A 12 -2.62 -30.83 -1.67
C LYS A 12 -1.43 -30.49 -2.56
N GLY A 13 -0.32 -31.20 -2.41
CA GLY A 13 0.95 -30.87 -3.05
C GLY A 13 1.43 -29.49 -2.63
N LYS A 14 1.66 -28.59 -3.59
CA LYS A 14 2.07 -27.19 -3.33
C LYS A 14 0.86 -26.23 -3.14
N ALA A 15 -0.35 -26.65 -3.52
CA ALA A 15 -1.54 -25.85 -3.34
C ALA A 15 -2.03 -25.91 -1.89
N ARG A 16 -2.41 -24.77 -1.32
CA ARG A 16 -2.93 -24.68 0.05
C ARG A 16 -4.06 -23.67 0.18
N VAL A 17 -4.98 -23.96 1.07
CA VAL A 17 -5.97 -23.02 1.60
C VAL A 17 -5.54 -22.69 3.02
N GLY A 18 -5.50 -21.43 3.36
CA GLY A 18 -5.13 -20.94 4.69
C GLY A 18 -6.11 -19.92 5.20
N GLU A 19 -5.83 -19.46 6.39
CA GLU A 19 -6.58 -18.45 7.10
C GLU A 19 -5.63 -17.45 7.76
N ILE A 20 -5.87 -16.17 7.53
CA ILE A 20 -5.16 -15.05 8.15
C ILE A 20 -6.11 -14.44 9.17
N THR A 21 -5.66 -14.28 10.41
CA THR A 21 -6.43 -13.58 11.46
C THR A 21 -5.61 -12.44 12.03
N LEU A 22 -6.18 -11.24 12.02
CA LEU A 22 -5.59 -10.03 12.59
C LEU A 22 -6.72 -9.11 13.09
N ASN A 23 -6.58 -8.53 14.27
CA ASN A 23 -7.55 -7.59 14.87
C ASN A 23 -9.00 -8.12 14.90
N GLY A 24 -9.20 -9.43 15.08
CA GLY A 24 -10.53 -10.05 15.06
C GLY A 24 -11.12 -10.31 13.67
N ILE A 25 -10.44 -9.86 12.61
CA ILE A 25 -10.83 -10.12 11.22
C ILE A 25 -10.13 -11.38 10.73
N THR A 26 -10.89 -12.30 10.17
CA THR A 26 -10.39 -13.57 9.62
C THR A 26 -10.67 -13.63 8.12
N LEU A 27 -9.63 -13.95 7.33
CA LEU A 27 -9.66 -14.02 5.88
C LEU A 27 -9.17 -15.38 5.41
N LYS A 28 -9.86 -15.97 4.44
CA LYS A 28 -9.39 -17.18 3.77
C LYS A 28 -8.40 -16.83 2.64
N THR A 29 -7.40 -17.68 2.43
CA THR A 29 -6.44 -17.57 1.33
C THR A 29 -6.56 -18.78 0.41
N PRO A 30 -6.33 -18.62 -0.93
CA PRO A 30 -5.86 -17.41 -1.60
C PRO A 30 -6.91 -16.30 -1.63
N ILE A 31 -6.48 -15.03 -1.56
CA ILE A 31 -7.36 -13.86 -1.59
C ILE A 31 -6.82 -12.83 -2.59
N PHE A 32 -7.72 -12.18 -3.31
CA PHE A 32 -7.38 -11.01 -4.13
C PHE A 32 -7.40 -9.75 -3.26
N MET A 33 -6.39 -8.91 -3.44
CA MET A 33 -6.20 -7.67 -2.71
C MET A 33 -6.22 -6.49 -3.68
N PRO A 34 -7.34 -5.76 -3.80
CA PRO A 34 -7.41 -4.55 -4.63
C PRO A 34 -6.41 -3.50 -4.18
N VAL A 35 -5.89 -2.74 -5.15
CA VAL A 35 -4.87 -1.72 -4.89
C VAL A 35 -5.52 -0.36 -4.69
N GLY A 36 -5.43 0.15 -3.46
CA GLY A 36 -5.83 1.50 -3.06
C GLY A 36 -4.61 2.43 -2.90
N THR A 37 -3.94 2.77 -4.01
CA THR A 37 -2.62 3.43 -4.02
C THR A 37 -2.50 4.66 -3.11
N LYS A 38 -3.54 5.48 -3.02
CA LYS A 38 -3.57 6.74 -2.24
C LYS A 38 -4.75 6.74 -1.26
N ALA A 39 -4.90 5.67 -0.51
CA ALA A 39 -6.05 5.45 0.37
C ALA A 39 -7.38 5.57 -0.41
N THR A 40 -7.42 5.05 -1.64
CA THR A 40 -8.65 4.94 -2.44
C THR A 40 -8.43 3.97 -3.60
N ILE A 41 -9.44 3.18 -3.93
CA ILE A 41 -9.46 2.34 -5.12
C ILE A 41 -10.07 3.16 -6.26
N LYS A 42 -9.29 3.39 -7.30
CA LYS A 42 -9.68 4.26 -8.40
C LYS A 42 -10.98 3.80 -9.06
N GLY A 43 -11.97 4.70 -9.08
CA GLY A 43 -13.27 4.45 -9.72
C GLY A 43 -14.26 3.64 -8.89
N LEU A 44 -13.93 3.32 -7.62
CA LEU A 44 -14.81 2.58 -6.72
C LEU A 44 -14.98 3.30 -5.39
N ILE A 45 -16.17 3.23 -4.84
CA ILE A 45 -16.45 3.60 -3.44
C ILE A 45 -16.15 2.35 -2.60
N LEU A 46 -15.36 2.49 -1.53
CA LEU A 46 -14.88 1.35 -0.75
C LEU A 46 -16.02 0.54 -0.11
N ASP A 47 -17.07 1.20 0.36
CA ASP A 47 -18.23 0.54 0.95
C ASP A 47 -18.89 -0.47 -0.02
N LEU A 48 -18.83 -0.20 -1.34
CA LEU A 48 -19.39 -1.09 -2.36
C LEU A 48 -18.63 -2.42 -2.47
N LEU A 49 -17.37 -2.46 -2.06
CA LEU A 49 -16.56 -3.69 -2.07
C LEU A 49 -16.97 -4.68 -0.96
N GLN A 50 -17.72 -4.19 0.02
CA GLN A 50 -18.18 -4.98 1.17
C GLN A 50 -19.68 -5.26 1.11
N ASP A 51 -20.41 -4.58 0.23
CA ASP A 51 -21.86 -4.75 0.10
C ASP A 51 -22.20 -5.89 -0.89
N PRO A 52 -22.81 -6.99 -0.41
CA PRO A 52 -23.21 -8.11 -1.25
C PRO A 52 -24.16 -7.74 -2.40
N HIS A 53 -24.91 -6.67 -2.27
CA HIS A 53 -25.81 -6.18 -3.33
C HIS A 53 -25.04 -5.77 -4.59
N TYR A 54 -23.86 -5.15 -4.41
CA TYR A 54 -23.04 -4.66 -5.53
C TYR A 54 -22.06 -5.70 -6.06
N ILE A 55 -21.46 -6.51 -5.17
CA ILE A 55 -20.47 -7.52 -5.57
C ILE A 55 -21.12 -8.84 -5.97
N GLY A 56 -22.41 -9.05 -5.67
CA GLY A 56 -23.14 -10.29 -5.90
C GLY A 56 -23.05 -11.27 -4.74
N ASN A 57 -24.15 -11.92 -4.44
CA ASN A 57 -24.31 -12.79 -3.27
C ASN A 57 -23.40 -14.06 -3.26
N GLN A 58 -22.75 -14.37 -4.38
CA GLN A 58 -21.84 -15.51 -4.50
C GLN A 58 -20.35 -15.13 -4.30
N ILE A 59 -20.06 -13.83 -4.13
CA ILE A 59 -18.71 -13.31 -3.93
C ILE A 59 -18.56 -12.91 -2.48
N GLU A 60 -17.52 -13.42 -1.81
CA GLU A 60 -17.19 -12.98 -0.45
C GLU A 60 -16.80 -11.48 -0.48
N PRO A 61 -17.30 -10.66 0.46
CA PRO A 61 -16.91 -9.27 0.59
C PRO A 61 -15.39 -9.09 0.66
N ILE A 62 -14.90 -8.10 -0.04
CA ILE A 62 -13.47 -7.77 0.00
C ILE A 62 -13.17 -7.13 1.36
N LYS A 63 -12.26 -7.75 2.10
CA LYS A 63 -11.85 -7.30 3.44
C LYS A 63 -10.35 -7.06 3.57
N LEU A 64 -9.63 -7.06 2.46
CA LEU A 64 -8.20 -6.77 2.44
C LEU A 64 -7.89 -5.94 1.20
N ILE A 65 -7.29 -4.79 1.41
CA ILE A 65 -6.83 -3.88 0.35
C ILE A 65 -5.37 -3.54 0.56
N LEU A 66 -4.72 -3.02 -0.48
CA LEU A 66 -3.34 -2.56 -0.43
C LEU A 66 -3.28 -1.04 -0.53
N ALA A 67 -2.59 -0.40 0.40
CA ALA A 67 -2.22 1.02 0.32
C ALA A 67 -0.72 1.15 0.07
N ASN A 68 -0.32 2.22 -0.65
CA ASN A 68 1.07 2.39 -1.05
C ASN A 68 1.76 3.45 -0.20
N THR A 69 2.76 3.03 0.58
CA THR A 69 3.50 3.89 1.51
C THR A 69 4.21 5.05 0.80
N PHE A 70 4.86 4.82 -0.34
CA PHE A 70 5.54 5.87 -1.09
C PHE A 70 4.59 7.01 -1.48
N HIS A 71 3.42 6.65 -1.99
CA HIS A 71 2.44 7.65 -2.42
C HIS A 71 1.82 8.41 -1.24
N LEU A 72 1.47 7.70 -0.16
CA LEU A 72 0.90 8.32 1.04
C LEU A 72 1.91 9.18 1.79
N TYR A 73 3.18 8.77 1.84
CA TYR A 73 4.28 9.54 2.39
C TYR A 73 4.45 10.89 1.66
N LEU A 74 4.43 10.87 0.33
CA LEU A 74 4.60 12.09 -0.46
C LEU A 74 3.34 12.96 -0.47
N ARG A 75 2.16 12.35 -0.49
CA ARG A 75 0.90 13.09 -0.58
C ARG A 75 -0.29 12.24 -0.12
N PRO A 76 -0.97 12.62 0.98
CA PRO A 76 -0.92 13.90 1.69
C PRO A 76 0.24 14.06 2.67
N GLY A 77 1.01 13.00 2.95
CA GLY A 77 2.03 12.90 3.99
C GLY A 77 1.56 12.01 5.15
N SER A 78 2.46 11.15 5.65
CA SER A 78 2.13 10.20 6.72
C SER A 78 1.62 10.87 8.00
N LYS A 79 2.14 12.05 8.33
CA LYS A 79 1.67 12.83 9.49
C LYS A 79 0.22 13.32 9.36
N VAL A 80 -0.23 13.63 8.13
CA VAL A 80 -1.64 13.99 7.88
C VAL A 80 -2.53 12.78 8.08
N VAL A 81 -2.11 11.61 7.56
CA VAL A 81 -2.84 10.35 7.73
C VAL A 81 -2.89 9.95 9.20
N GLN A 82 -1.76 10.07 9.93
CA GLN A 82 -1.68 9.81 11.36
C GLN A 82 -2.63 10.71 12.16
N ALA A 83 -2.67 12.02 11.86
CA ALA A 83 -3.56 12.96 12.50
C ALA A 83 -5.05 12.67 12.24
N ALA A 84 -5.37 12.02 11.11
CA ALA A 84 -6.71 11.55 10.80
C ALA A 84 -7.10 10.22 11.49
N GLY A 85 -6.19 9.64 12.29
CA GLY A 85 -6.41 8.37 13.00
C GLY A 85 -5.89 7.13 12.26
N GLY A 86 -4.96 7.32 11.32
CA GLY A 86 -4.39 6.27 10.48
C GLY A 86 -5.15 6.04 9.17
N VAL A 87 -4.59 5.20 8.31
CA VAL A 87 -5.12 5.01 6.95
C VAL A 87 -6.55 4.46 6.93
N HIS A 88 -6.93 3.60 7.89
CA HIS A 88 -8.30 3.08 7.99
C HIS A 88 -9.33 4.22 8.17
N GLN A 89 -9.06 5.16 9.08
CA GLN A 89 -9.94 6.31 9.32
C GLN A 89 -9.88 7.29 8.15
N PHE A 90 -8.69 7.53 7.61
CA PHE A 90 -8.46 8.45 6.51
C PHE A 90 -9.25 8.07 5.24
N GLU A 91 -9.34 6.77 4.92
CA GLU A 91 -10.08 6.27 3.76
C GLU A 91 -11.48 5.72 4.07
N ASN A 92 -11.90 5.80 5.35
CA ASN A 92 -13.18 5.24 5.83
C ASN A 92 -13.31 3.72 5.60
N TRP A 93 -12.21 2.96 5.72
CA TRP A 93 -12.20 1.51 5.61
C TRP A 93 -12.45 0.85 6.98
N LYS A 94 -13.70 0.46 7.28
CA LYS A 94 -14.11 0.11 8.66
C LYS A 94 -13.88 -1.35 9.01
N ASP A 95 -14.29 -2.28 8.14
CA ASP A 95 -14.41 -3.70 8.46
C ASP A 95 -13.42 -4.56 7.66
N GLY A 96 -12.22 -4.05 7.45
CA GLY A 96 -11.20 -4.72 6.66
C GLY A 96 -9.78 -4.51 7.17
N LEU A 97 -8.86 -5.23 6.55
CA LEU A 97 -7.43 -5.11 6.75
C LEU A 97 -6.80 -4.31 5.62
N ILE A 98 -5.71 -3.63 5.91
CA ILE A 98 -4.90 -2.92 4.93
C ILE A 98 -3.48 -3.47 5.01
N LEU A 99 -2.93 -3.82 3.86
CA LEU A 99 -1.50 -4.07 3.71
C LEU A 99 -0.85 -2.80 3.16
N THR A 100 0.13 -2.26 3.86
CA THR A 100 0.99 -1.19 3.33
C THR A 100 2.26 -1.80 2.76
N ASP A 101 2.61 -1.47 1.51
CA ASP A 101 3.89 -1.85 0.93
C ASP A 101 5.01 -0.88 1.37
N SER A 102 6.27 -1.23 1.11
CA SER A 102 7.41 -0.35 1.41
C SER A 102 7.61 0.78 0.40
N GLY A 103 6.90 0.78 -0.72
CA GLY A 103 7.12 1.72 -1.81
C GLY A 103 8.40 1.50 -2.62
N GLY A 104 9.12 0.40 -2.39
CA GLY A 104 10.40 0.12 -3.05
C GLY A 104 10.31 0.00 -4.56
N PHE A 105 9.24 -0.59 -5.08
CA PHE A 105 9.01 -0.68 -6.53
C PHE A 105 8.87 0.70 -7.18
N GLN A 106 8.16 1.64 -6.54
CA GLN A 106 7.93 2.99 -7.06
C GLN A 106 9.25 3.77 -7.13
N VAL A 107 10.08 3.66 -6.09
CA VAL A 107 11.40 4.27 -6.07
C VAL A 107 12.26 3.71 -7.20
N PHE A 108 12.27 2.38 -7.40
CA PHE A 108 13.04 1.73 -8.45
C PHE A 108 12.52 2.09 -9.85
N SER A 109 11.21 2.00 -10.10
CA SER A 109 10.60 2.25 -11.41
C SER A 109 10.74 3.69 -11.87
N LEU A 110 10.59 4.66 -10.95
CA LEU A 110 10.80 6.07 -11.24
C LEU A 110 12.28 6.36 -11.59
N GLY A 111 13.23 5.62 -10.99
CA GLY A 111 14.65 5.71 -11.34
C GLY A 111 14.94 5.27 -12.77
N LEU A 112 14.39 4.14 -13.18
CA LEU A 112 14.56 3.61 -14.53
C LEU A 112 13.87 4.45 -15.61
N ALA A 113 12.69 4.99 -15.34
CA ALA A 113 11.97 5.85 -16.25
C ALA A 113 12.79 7.09 -16.63
N ASN A 114 13.52 7.69 -15.67
CA ASN A 114 14.36 8.86 -15.92
C ASN A 114 15.63 8.58 -16.73
N GLN A 115 16.11 7.34 -16.78
CA GLN A 115 17.24 6.96 -17.64
C GLN A 115 16.85 6.86 -19.12
N LYS A 116 15.57 6.55 -19.41
CA LYS A 116 15.06 6.37 -20.79
C LYS A 116 14.56 7.66 -21.45
N PHE A 117 14.17 8.67 -20.68
CA PHE A 117 13.66 9.95 -21.18
C PHE A 117 14.70 11.06 -21.08
N ASN A 118 15.84 10.87 -21.76
CA ASN A 118 16.87 11.92 -21.88
C ASN A 118 16.49 12.98 -22.94
N ASP A 119 15.23 13.10 -23.29
CA ASP A 119 14.71 14.08 -24.24
C ASP A 119 14.16 15.35 -23.54
N GLN A 120 14.65 16.43 -24.04
CA GLN A 120 14.85 17.82 -23.65
C GLN A 120 13.64 18.65 -23.14
N LYS A 121 12.53 18.15 -22.58
CA LYS A 121 11.39 19.05 -22.31
C LYS A 121 10.63 18.92 -20.98
N HIS A 122 11.06 18.16 -19.97
CA HIS A 122 10.37 18.18 -18.67
C HIS A 122 11.29 18.48 -17.49
N THR A 123 10.99 19.56 -16.80
CA THR A 123 11.79 20.34 -15.86
C THR A 123 12.07 19.72 -14.49
N HIS A 124 11.64 18.50 -14.19
CA HIS A 124 11.94 17.85 -12.93
C HIS A 124 12.53 16.44 -13.13
N LYS A 125 13.87 16.39 -13.29
CA LYS A 125 14.61 15.11 -13.23
C LYS A 125 14.45 14.53 -11.84
N VAL A 126 13.64 13.47 -11.70
CA VAL A 126 13.58 12.65 -10.48
C VAL A 126 14.90 11.88 -10.38
N GLY A 127 15.94 12.52 -9.87
CA GLY A 127 17.23 11.86 -9.63
C GLY A 127 17.06 10.86 -8.49
N ILE A 128 17.33 9.58 -8.76
CA ILE A 128 17.42 8.54 -7.73
C ILE A 128 18.88 8.19 -7.53
N LYS A 129 19.30 8.13 -6.27
CA LYS A 129 20.62 7.68 -5.88
C LYS A 129 20.48 6.57 -4.81
N LEU A 130 20.86 5.36 -5.19
CA LEU A 130 20.97 4.25 -4.27
C LEU A 130 22.30 4.34 -3.50
N THR A 131 22.28 4.13 -2.19
CA THR A 131 23.43 4.06 -1.29
C THR A 131 23.25 2.87 -0.33
N GLU A 132 24.28 2.50 0.40
CA GLU A 132 24.18 1.46 1.44
C GLU A 132 23.21 1.86 2.59
N GLU A 133 23.05 3.15 2.83
CA GLU A 133 22.13 3.67 3.85
C GLU A 133 20.67 3.66 3.40
N GLY A 134 20.40 3.70 2.09
CA GLY A 134 19.07 3.80 1.55
C GLY A 134 19.00 4.50 0.19
N VAL A 135 17.83 4.99 -0.15
CA VAL A 135 17.53 5.57 -1.47
C VAL A 135 17.22 7.06 -1.33
N LYS A 136 18.02 7.89 -1.98
CA LYS A 136 17.77 9.33 -2.10
C LYS A 136 17.01 9.60 -3.40
N PHE A 137 15.89 10.33 -3.31
CA PHE A 137 15.06 10.64 -4.48
C PHE A 137 14.44 12.03 -4.39
N ARG A 138 13.88 12.49 -5.50
CA ARG A 138 13.07 13.72 -5.54
C ARG A 138 11.61 13.38 -5.71
N SER A 139 10.77 14.10 -4.98
CA SER A 139 9.33 14.01 -5.13
C SER A 139 8.91 14.38 -6.56
N PRO A 140 8.08 13.55 -7.21
CA PRO A 140 7.53 13.86 -8.53
C PRO A 140 6.49 14.99 -8.50
N TYR A 141 6.05 15.41 -7.31
CA TYR A 141 5.01 16.44 -7.15
C TYR A 141 5.60 17.86 -7.05
N ASP A 142 6.65 18.01 -6.26
CA ASP A 142 7.22 19.33 -5.91
C ASP A 142 8.74 19.39 -6.05
N GLY A 143 9.40 18.28 -6.41
CA GLY A 143 10.84 18.20 -6.57
C GLY A 143 11.64 18.20 -5.26
N SER A 144 11.00 18.18 -4.10
CA SER A 144 11.65 18.09 -2.79
C SER A 144 12.51 16.82 -2.68
N LYS A 145 13.59 16.92 -1.90
CA LYS A 145 14.54 15.81 -1.72
C LYS A 145 14.11 14.95 -0.53
N HIS A 146 14.09 13.65 -0.73
CA HIS A 146 13.73 12.66 0.29
C HIS A 146 14.79 11.56 0.35
N ILE A 147 14.82 10.88 1.48
CA ILE A 147 15.59 9.65 1.67
C ILE A 147 14.69 8.59 2.29
N PHE A 148 14.67 7.40 1.70
CA PHE A 148 14.11 6.20 2.31
C PHE A 148 15.24 5.31 2.78
N THR A 149 15.26 5.03 4.08
CA THR A 149 16.05 3.97 4.71
C THR A 149 15.10 2.85 5.13
N PRO A 150 15.60 1.63 5.41
CA PRO A 150 14.75 0.56 5.95
C PRO A 150 13.97 1.01 7.18
N GLU A 151 14.62 1.77 8.09
CA GLU A 151 14.04 2.19 9.35
C GLU A 151 12.92 3.21 9.14
N ASN A 152 13.20 4.32 8.39
CA ASN A 152 12.21 5.40 8.25
C ASN A 152 11.01 5.00 7.38
N VAL A 153 11.17 4.01 6.50
CA VAL A 153 10.03 3.42 5.78
C VAL A 153 9.11 2.66 6.73
N VAL A 154 9.68 1.87 7.65
CA VAL A 154 8.90 1.16 8.68
C VAL A 154 8.23 2.17 9.63
N ASP A 155 8.94 3.21 10.06
CA ASP A 155 8.35 4.29 10.86
C ASP A 155 7.18 4.95 10.14
N THR A 156 7.35 5.24 8.84
CA THR A 156 6.26 5.77 8.00
C THR A 156 5.06 4.82 7.95
N GLN A 157 5.30 3.51 7.79
CA GLN A 157 4.22 2.51 7.80
C GLN A 157 3.51 2.42 9.16
N CYS A 158 4.22 2.68 10.25
CA CYS A 158 3.62 2.75 11.60
C CYS A 158 2.80 4.03 11.82
N GLU A 159 3.05 5.09 11.06
CA GLU A 159 2.26 6.32 11.07
C GLU A 159 0.97 6.22 10.23
N LEU A 160 0.96 5.30 9.26
CA LEU A 160 -0.20 5.04 8.40
C LEU A 160 -1.23 4.15 9.08
#